data_1cf4c1ab1fd996612f3371b9a06f0d1f
#
_entry.id   1cf4c1ab1fd996612f3371b9a06f0d1f
#
_cell.length_a   1.000
_cell.length_b   1.000
_cell.length_c   1.000
_cell.angle_alpha   90.00
_cell.angle_beta   90.00
_cell.angle_gamma   90.00
#
_symmetry.space_group_name_H-M   'P 1'
#
loop_
_entity.id
_entity.type
_entity.pdbx_description
1 polymer ?
#
loop_
_entity_poly.entity_id
_entity_poly.type
_entity_poly.pdbx_seq_one_letter_code
_entity_poly.pdbx_strand_id
1 'polypeptide(L)'
;MAIDERKIMNGTHGTVFLDGEEVAELKAFQAKLEFQKEEVKVAGKMATGTKYMGYSGKGSLQLHKVNSRMIKAIGSQIKEGKEPRFVIIGKLADPDADGVERISITNVSFDDLTLFDFEVSALGQTECPFTFTDYDFLDLI
;
A
#
# COMPACT_ATOMS: atom_id res chain seq x y z
N MET A 1 -9.14 18.21 -24.53
CA MET A 1 -10.08 17.08 -24.37
C MET A 1 -10.58 17.07 -22.94
N ALA A 2 -11.86 17.05 -22.73
CA ALA A 2 -12.44 17.03 -21.39
C ALA A 2 -12.51 15.59 -20.86
N ILE A 3 -12.26 15.44 -19.56
CA ILE A 3 -12.41 14.19 -18.87
C ILE A 3 -13.86 14.03 -18.42
N ASP A 4 -14.44 12.86 -18.63
CA ASP A 4 -15.72 12.52 -18.01
C ASP A 4 -15.45 12.24 -16.53
N GLU A 5 -15.97 13.06 -15.65
CA GLU A 5 -15.76 12.97 -14.20
C GLU A 5 -16.24 11.67 -13.58
N ARG A 6 -17.21 10.99 -14.22
CA ARG A 6 -17.69 9.69 -13.75
C ARG A 6 -16.64 8.59 -13.87
N LYS A 7 -15.64 8.78 -14.75
CA LYS A 7 -14.56 7.81 -14.96
C LYS A 7 -13.44 7.95 -13.94
N ILE A 8 -13.45 9.00 -13.13
CA ILE A 8 -12.52 9.13 -12.02
C ILE A 8 -12.89 8.08 -10.97
N MET A 9 -11.93 7.22 -10.61
CA MET A 9 -12.20 6.09 -9.74
C MET A 9 -12.55 6.53 -8.33
N ASN A 10 -13.65 5.99 -7.82
CA ASN A 10 -14.10 6.22 -6.45
C ASN A 10 -13.51 5.16 -5.52
N GLY A 11 -12.77 5.60 -4.50
CA GLY A 11 -12.14 4.71 -3.52
C GLY A 11 -13.10 3.84 -2.72
N THR A 12 -14.41 4.15 -2.73
CA THR A 12 -15.44 3.30 -2.12
C THR A 12 -15.47 1.91 -2.74
N HIS A 13 -15.05 1.76 -3.98
CA HIS A 13 -14.98 0.48 -4.69
C HIS A 13 -13.62 -0.21 -4.56
N GLY A 14 -12.76 0.30 -3.67
CA GLY A 14 -11.47 -0.29 -3.37
C GLY A 14 -11.60 -1.48 -2.43
N THR A 15 -10.83 -2.53 -2.68
CA THR A 15 -10.77 -3.73 -1.85
C THR A 15 -9.32 -4.13 -1.67
N VAL A 16 -8.97 -4.60 -0.47
CA VAL A 16 -7.63 -5.09 -0.16
C VAL A 16 -7.72 -6.48 0.42
N PHE A 17 -6.86 -7.37 -0.07
CA PHE A 17 -6.70 -8.73 0.43
C PHE A 17 -5.32 -8.86 1.07
N LEU A 18 -5.27 -9.32 2.30
CA LEU A 18 -4.04 -9.61 3.04
C LEU A 18 -3.90 -11.13 3.15
N ASP A 19 -2.88 -11.69 2.49
CA ASP A 19 -2.65 -13.14 2.41
C ASP A 19 -3.90 -13.93 2.00
N GLY A 20 -4.68 -13.38 1.06
CA GLY A 20 -5.88 -14.01 0.54
C GLY A 20 -7.16 -13.74 1.32
N GLU A 21 -7.09 -13.06 2.46
CA GLU A 21 -8.26 -12.66 3.25
C GLU A 21 -8.65 -11.22 2.96
N GLU A 22 -9.92 -10.99 2.68
CA GLU A 22 -10.44 -9.64 2.48
C GLU A 22 -10.39 -8.84 3.78
N VAL A 23 -9.87 -7.61 3.69
CA VAL A 23 -9.84 -6.67 4.82
C VAL A 23 -11.10 -5.82 4.77
N ALA A 24 -12.15 -6.28 5.45
CA ALA A 24 -13.46 -5.63 5.43
C ALA A 24 -13.47 -4.30 6.18
N GLU A 25 -12.61 -4.13 7.19
CA GLU A 25 -12.47 -2.93 7.99
C GLU A 25 -11.56 -1.86 7.36
N LEU A 26 -11.30 -1.98 6.08
CA LEU A 26 -10.43 -1.06 5.34
C LEU A 26 -10.97 0.37 5.36
N LYS A 27 -10.09 1.32 5.71
CA LYS A 27 -10.36 2.75 5.63
C LYS A 27 -9.63 3.39 4.46
N ALA A 28 -8.33 3.11 4.31
CA ALA A 28 -7.52 3.65 3.24
C ALA A 28 -6.32 2.74 2.98
N PHE A 29 -5.82 2.77 1.76
CA PHE A 29 -4.66 2.00 1.35
C PHE A 29 -3.83 2.80 0.36
N GLN A 30 -2.52 2.78 0.55
CA GLN A 30 -1.57 3.39 -0.36
C GLN A 30 -0.35 2.51 -0.51
N ALA A 31 0.10 2.33 -1.74
CA ALA A 31 1.37 1.67 -2.04
C ALA A 31 2.06 2.46 -3.15
N LYS A 32 3.34 2.73 -2.99
CA LYS A 32 4.10 3.50 -3.97
C LYS A 32 5.54 3.02 -4.04
N LEU A 33 6.17 3.28 -5.19
CA LEU A 33 7.61 3.09 -5.36
C LEU A 33 8.30 4.44 -5.22
N GLU A 34 9.33 4.48 -4.40
CA GLU A 34 10.24 5.63 -4.32
C GLU A 34 11.51 5.30 -5.08
N PHE A 35 11.82 6.10 -6.09
CA PHE A 35 12.99 5.88 -6.92
C PHE A 35 14.20 6.57 -6.32
N GLN A 36 15.30 5.84 -6.28
CA GLN A 36 16.59 6.37 -5.87
C GLN A 36 17.30 6.86 -7.11
N LYS A 37 17.60 8.16 -7.15
CA LYS A 37 18.21 8.81 -8.30
C LYS A 37 19.58 9.37 -7.92
N GLU A 38 20.49 9.29 -8.87
CA GLU A 38 21.78 9.92 -8.76
C GLU A 38 21.96 10.97 -9.87
N GLU A 39 22.53 12.10 -9.53
CA GLU A 39 22.81 13.16 -10.49
C GLU A 39 23.89 12.74 -11.46
N VAL A 40 23.66 13.02 -12.74
CA VAL A 40 24.64 12.75 -13.80
C VAL A 40 24.91 14.05 -14.54
N LYS A 41 26.18 14.42 -14.61
CA LYS A 41 26.66 15.58 -15.38
C LYS A 41 27.27 15.07 -16.68
N VAL A 42 26.77 15.59 -17.78
CA VAL A 42 27.26 15.22 -19.12
C VAL A 42 28.04 16.37 -19.71
N ALA A 43 29.23 16.07 -20.25
CA ALA A 43 30.08 17.08 -20.89
C ALA A 43 29.34 17.77 -22.06
N GLY A 44 29.46 19.08 -22.11
CA GLY A 44 28.81 19.89 -23.14
C GLY A 44 27.36 20.24 -22.88
N LYS A 45 26.80 19.81 -21.74
CA LYS A 45 25.44 20.17 -21.32
C LYS A 45 25.48 20.93 -20.02
N MET A 46 24.69 22.01 -19.93
CA MET A 46 24.56 22.78 -18.70
C MET A 46 23.55 22.17 -17.74
N ALA A 47 22.54 21.46 -18.26
CA ALA A 47 21.53 20.79 -17.44
C ALA A 47 22.09 19.52 -16.80
N THR A 48 21.79 19.31 -15.52
CA THR A 48 22.12 18.09 -14.80
C THR A 48 20.99 17.07 -15.00
N GLY A 49 21.34 15.87 -15.49
CA GLY A 49 20.39 14.76 -15.60
C GLY A 49 20.40 13.91 -14.33
N THR A 50 19.47 12.95 -14.27
CA THR A 50 19.39 11.98 -13.18
C THR A 50 19.32 10.57 -13.74
N LYS A 51 19.81 9.61 -12.98
CA LYS A 51 19.71 8.19 -13.31
C LYS A 51 19.12 7.40 -12.15
N TYR A 52 18.20 6.50 -12.45
CA TYR A 52 17.66 5.59 -11.46
C TYR A 52 18.73 4.61 -10.99
N MET A 53 18.91 4.52 -9.68
CA MET A 53 19.86 3.60 -9.06
C MET A 53 19.17 2.45 -8.35
N GLY A 54 17.85 2.52 -8.16
CA GLY A 54 17.06 1.51 -7.49
C GLY A 54 15.72 2.07 -7.05
N TYR A 55 14.96 1.26 -6.32
CA TYR A 55 13.69 1.71 -5.75
C TYR A 55 13.44 1.09 -4.38
N SER A 56 12.59 1.75 -3.61
CA SER A 56 12.05 1.22 -2.36
C SER A 56 10.54 1.24 -2.45
N GLY A 57 9.91 0.13 -2.13
CA GLY A 57 8.45 0.06 -2.04
C GLY A 57 7.98 0.44 -0.65
N LYS A 58 7.06 1.38 -0.55
CA LYS A 58 6.48 1.86 0.71
C LYS A 58 4.98 2.03 0.57
N GLY A 59 4.29 1.89 1.69
CA GLY A 59 2.86 2.15 1.72
C GLY A 59 2.31 2.15 3.12
N SER A 60 1.01 2.34 3.21
CA SER A 60 0.29 2.27 4.47
C SER A 60 -1.08 1.65 4.27
N LEU A 61 -1.52 0.93 5.29
CA LEU A 61 -2.84 0.32 5.37
C LEU A 61 -3.53 0.94 6.58
N GLN A 62 -4.64 1.64 6.36
CA GLN A 62 -5.43 2.23 7.43
C GLN A 62 -6.71 1.43 7.63
N LEU A 63 -6.98 1.05 8.86
CA LEU A 63 -8.11 0.22 9.24
C LEU A 63 -8.97 0.93 10.27
N HIS A 64 -10.29 0.73 10.18
CA HIS A 64 -11.16 0.99 11.31
C HIS A 64 -10.92 -0.06 12.39
N LYS A 65 -10.88 0.35 13.65
CA LYS A 65 -10.63 -0.57 14.76
C LYS A 65 -11.88 -1.38 15.07
N VAL A 66 -11.97 -2.56 14.48
CA VAL A 66 -13.06 -3.50 14.66
C VAL A 66 -12.59 -4.75 15.39
N ASN A 67 -11.37 -5.19 15.12
CA ASN A 67 -10.81 -6.43 15.64
C ASN A 67 -9.29 -6.32 15.84
N SER A 68 -8.68 -7.41 16.21
CA SER A 68 -7.22 -7.49 16.45
C SER A 68 -6.46 -8.15 15.30
N ARG A 69 -6.87 -7.90 14.06
CA ARG A 69 -6.30 -8.55 12.86
C ARG A 69 -4.78 -8.47 12.83
N MET A 70 -4.22 -7.27 12.94
CA MET A 70 -2.77 -7.07 12.81
C MET A 70 -2.01 -7.63 14.02
N ILE A 71 -2.59 -7.53 15.21
CA ILE A 71 -2.00 -8.11 16.42
C ILE A 71 -1.90 -9.63 16.28
N LYS A 72 -2.95 -10.27 15.77
CA LYS A 72 -2.96 -11.72 15.54
C LYS A 72 -1.98 -12.14 14.45
N ALA A 73 -1.88 -11.33 13.37
CA ALA A 73 -1.02 -11.67 12.24
C ALA A 73 0.47 -11.51 12.54
N ILE A 74 0.84 -10.53 13.34
CA ILE A 74 2.23 -10.14 13.57
C ILE A 74 2.72 -10.46 14.98
N GLY A 75 1.90 -10.16 15.99
CA GLY A 75 2.33 -10.08 17.39
C GLY A 75 2.96 -11.35 17.93
N SER A 76 2.39 -12.52 17.65
CA SER A 76 2.92 -13.79 18.15
C SER A 76 4.24 -14.17 17.48
N GLN A 77 4.40 -13.85 16.20
CA GLN A 77 5.64 -14.14 15.46
C GLN A 77 6.79 -13.26 15.91
N ILE A 78 6.53 -12.00 16.20
CA ILE A 78 7.53 -11.08 16.75
C ILE A 78 8.01 -11.57 18.12
N LYS A 79 7.10 -12.04 18.97
CA LYS A 79 7.48 -12.63 20.27
C LYS A 79 8.42 -13.83 20.13
N GLU A 80 8.25 -14.62 19.08
CA GLU A 80 9.09 -15.76 18.78
C GLU A 80 10.40 -15.40 18.07
N GLY A 81 10.64 -14.10 17.81
CA GLY A 81 11.81 -13.63 17.09
C GLY A 81 11.74 -13.84 15.59
N LYS A 82 10.56 -14.10 15.04
CA LYS A 82 10.34 -14.28 13.60
C LYS A 82 9.78 -13.00 12.98
N GLU A 83 10.20 -12.73 11.75
CA GLU A 83 9.68 -11.60 10.98
C GLU A 83 8.69 -12.13 9.94
N PRO A 84 7.38 -11.80 10.07
CA PRO A 84 6.41 -12.25 9.09
C PRO A 84 6.49 -11.44 7.80
N ARG A 85 6.24 -12.11 6.69
CA ARG A 85 6.14 -11.50 5.36
C ARG A 85 4.77 -11.78 4.79
N PHE A 86 4.21 -10.82 4.08
CA PHE A 86 2.84 -10.87 3.58
C PHE A 86 2.77 -10.59 2.08
N VAL A 87 1.65 -10.99 1.50
CA VAL A 87 1.24 -10.61 0.15
C VAL A 87 -0.03 -9.77 0.27
N ILE A 88 -0.04 -8.60 -0.34
CA ILE A 88 -1.21 -7.74 -0.38
C ILE A 88 -1.66 -7.57 -1.81
N ILE A 89 -2.96 -7.74 -2.07
CA ILE A 89 -3.57 -7.46 -3.36
C ILE A 89 -4.53 -6.31 -3.19
N GLY A 90 -4.29 -5.22 -3.91
CA GLY A 90 -5.19 -4.08 -3.99
C GLY A 90 -6.02 -4.16 -5.26
N LYS A 91 -7.32 -3.94 -5.14
CA LYS A 91 -8.26 -3.94 -6.25
C LYS A 91 -9.10 -2.68 -6.22
N LEU A 92 -9.23 -2.03 -7.37
CA LEU A 92 -10.09 -0.88 -7.54
C LEU A 92 -11.00 -1.13 -8.75
N ALA A 93 -12.29 -1.31 -8.50
CA ALA A 93 -13.27 -1.75 -9.48
C ALA A 93 -14.51 -0.87 -9.46
N ASP A 94 -14.35 0.40 -9.85
CA ASP A 94 -15.48 1.33 -9.97
C ASP A 94 -16.30 0.96 -11.20
N PRO A 95 -17.63 0.73 -11.06
CA PRO A 95 -18.49 0.40 -12.22
C PRO A 95 -18.52 1.45 -13.31
N ASP A 96 -18.30 2.72 -13.00
CA ASP A 96 -18.31 3.82 -13.96
C ASP A 96 -16.93 4.04 -14.63
N ALA A 97 -15.90 3.35 -14.18
CA ALA A 97 -14.56 3.46 -14.74
C ALA A 97 -14.40 2.63 -16.01
N ASP A 98 -13.30 2.84 -16.72
CA ASP A 98 -13.01 2.13 -17.97
C ASP A 98 -12.60 0.66 -17.74
N GLY A 99 -12.36 0.24 -16.52
CA GLY A 99 -11.97 -1.12 -16.20
C GLY A 99 -11.64 -1.32 -14.73
N VAL A 100 -10.97 -2.42 -14.43
CA VAL A 100 -10.56 -2.80 -13.09
C VAL A 100 -9.04 -2.74 -12.99
N GLU A 101 -8.54 -2.14 -11.91
CA GLU A 101 -7.12 -2.16 -11.59
C GLU A 101 -6.88 -3.08 -10.41
N ARG A 102 -5.93 -4.01 -10.57
CA ARG A 102 -5.58 -4.96 -9.53
C ARG A 102 -4.07 -5.19 -9.55
N ILE A 103 -3.43 -4.94 -8.42
CA ILE A 103 -1.98 -5.03 -8.27
C ILE A 103 -1.67 -5.87 -7.04
N SER A 104 -0.74 -6.82 -7.21
CA SER A 104 -0.20 -7.63 -6.13
C SER A 104 1.14 -7.05 -5.69
N ILE A 105 1.33 -6.90 -4.39
CA ILE A 105 2.63 -6.55 -3.81
C ILE A 105 3.09 -7.67 -2.89
N THR A 106 4.36 -8.04 -3.00
CA THR A 106 4.91 -9.20 -2.32
C THR A 106 6.07 -8.82 -1.41
N ASN A 107 6.40 -9.74 -0.51
CA ASN A 107 7.44 -9.55 0.49
C ASN A 107 7.16 -8.30 1.36
N VAL A 108 5.90 -8.14 1.75
CA VAL A 108 5.45 -7.01 2.57
C VAL A 108 5.89 -7.21 4.01
N SER A 109 6.54 -6.20 4.56
CA SER A 109 6.96 -6.16 5.96
C SER A 109 6.37 -4.92 6.62
N PHE A 110 5.62 -5.10 7.69
CA PHE A 110 5.06 -3.98 8.43
C PHE A 110 6.14 -3.34 9.30
N ASP A 111 6.19 -2.02 9.32
CA ASP A 111 7.24 -1.27 10.00
C ASP A 111 7.04 -1.22 11.51
N ASP A 112 5.79 -1.30 11.95
CA ASP A 112 5.43 -1.28 13.36
C ASP A 112 4.16 -2.09 13.63
N LEU A 113 3.83 -2.26 14.90
CA LEU A 113 2.59 -2.89 15.34
C LEU A 113 1.97 -2.05 16.45
N THR A 114 0.82 -1.47 16.18
CA THR A 114 0.05 -0.73 17.18
C THR A 114 -0.66 -1.71 18.11
N LEU A 115 -0.31 -1.68 19.39
CA LEU A 115 -0.97 -2.52 20.40
C LEU A 115 -2.25 -1.88 20.92
N PHE A 116 -2.17 -0.61 21.28
CA PHE A 116 -3.32 0.20 21.67
C PHE A 116 -3.16 1.61 21.14
N ASP A 117 -4.24 2.12 20.57
CA ASP A 117 -4.35 3.51 20.15
C ASP A 117 -5.82 3.86 20.16
N PHE A 118 -6.26 4.55 21.23
CA PHE A 118 -7.66 4.95 21.37
C PHE A 118 -7.77 6.27 22.09
N GLU A 119 -8.83 6.99 21.78
CA GLU A 119 -9.17 8.26 22.39
C GLU A 119 -10.65 8.25 22.77
N VAL A 120 -10.98 8.74 23.95
CA VAL A 120 -12.37 8.80 24.41
C VAL A 120 -13.18 9.71 23.48
N SER A 121 -14.36 9.24 23.09
CA SER A 121 -15.27 9.92 22.17
C SER A 121 -14.77 10.05 20.72
N ALA A 122 -13.78 9.26 20.33
CA ALA A 122 -13.29 9.16 18.95
C ALA A 122 -13.44 7.75 18.41
N LEU A 123 -13.68 7.62 17.11
CA LEU A 123 -13.70 6.32 16.45
C LEU A 123 -12.30 5.73 16.37
N GLY A 124 -12.17 4.46 16.70
CA GLY A 124 -10.90 3.75 16.64
C GLY A 124 -10.43 3.53 15.22
N GLN A 125 -9.14 3.78 14.99
CA GLN A 125 -8.48 3.49 13.72
C GLN A 125 -7.04 3.03 13.97
N THR A 126 -6.51 2.26 13.04
CA THR A 126 -5.14 1.76 13.11
C THR A 126 -4.46 2.06 11.78
N GLU A 127 -3.26 2.64 11.85
CA GLU A 127 -2.42 2.85 10.68
C GLU A 127 -1.26 1.86 10.71
N CYS A 128 -1.06 1.15 9.60
CA CYS A 128 -0.06 0.11 9.47
C CYS A 128 0.87 0.46 8.30
N PRO A 129 1.97 1.20 8.55
CA PRO A 129 2.95 1.46 7.50
C PRO A 129 3.73 0.18 7.18
N PHE A 130 4.08 0.01 5.91
CA PHE A 130 4.81 -1.18 5.46
C PHE A 130 5.80 -0.83 4.36
N THR A 131 6.73 -1.77 4.15
CA THR A 131 7.64 -1.77 3.00
C THR A 131 7.45 -3.07 2.23
N PHE A 132 7.77 -3.04 0.93
CA PHE A 132 7.72 -4.22 0.08
C PHE A 132 8.85 -4.18 -0.95
N THR A 133 9.15 -5.33 -1.57
CA THR A 133 10.27 -5.41 -2.50
C THR A 133 9.86 -5.75 -3.92
N ASP A 134 8.67 -6.34 -4.13
CA ASP A 134 8.23 -6.76 -5.46
C ASP A 134 6.75 -6.47 -5.67
N TYR A 135 6.36 -6.39 -6.92
CA TYR A 135 4.99 -6.12 -7.32
C TYR A 135 4.68 -6.75 -8.67
N ASP A 136 3.41 -7.07 -8.90
CA ASP A 136 2.92 -7.60 -10.15
C ASP A 136 1.61 -6.92 -10.54
N PHE A 137 1.48 -6.63 -11.82
CA PHE A 137 0.24 -6.09 -12.37
C PHE A 137 -0.67 -7.26 -12.77
N LEU A 138 -1.79 -7.41 -12.07
CA LEU A 138 -2.77 -8.44 -12.37
C LEU A 138 -3.78 -7.96 -13.40
N ASP A 139 -4.33 -6.76 -13.20
CA ASP A 139 -5.22 -6.09 -14.14
C ASP A 139 -4.89 -4.60 -14.19
N LEU A 140 -4.81 -4.04 -15.38
CA LEU A 140 -4.62 -2.61 -15.61
C LEU A 140 -5.68 -2.09 -16.56
N ILE A 141 -5.93 -0.79 -16.48
CA ILE A 141 -6.87 -0.10 -17.36
C ILE A 141 -6.16 0.50 -18.55
#